data_6f294bee0d7e394ed4ef347e4b8a6cb0
#
_entry.id   6f294bee0d7e394ed4ef347e4b8a6cb0
#
_cell.length_a   1.000
_cell.length_b   1.000
_cell.length_c   1.000
_cell.angle_alpha   90.00
_cell.angle_beta   90.00
_cell.angle_gamma   90.00
#
_symmetry.space_group_name_H-M   'P 1'
#
loop_
_entity.id
_entity.type
_entity.pdbx_description
1 polymer ?
#
loop_
_entity_poly.entity_id
_entity_poly.type
_entity_poly.pdbx_seq_one_letter_code
_entity_poly.pdbx_strand_id
1 'polypeptide(L)'
;MKKILFFLPLLLLGSMIAKGQSIKFDDLVYMAPMSNDGVYANLKQGSAFKQDYSEQVDGYSMEYFKRANAKPDQERIISGKYTQLANGTVLRTLDYTSTEVQNILNMVSAAKYAGMDMIFEGADDVNNIYLFSSNLYQVSIYVRHDQTSGLVEIKQKEILNID
;
A
#
# COMPACT_ATOMS: atom_id res chain seq x y z
N MET A 1 23.70 28.88 -47.03
CA MET A 1 23.57 27.55 -46.45
C MET A 1 24.10 27.53 -45.02
N LYS A 2 23.31 27.90 -44.01
CA LYS A 2 23.66 27.85 -42.56
C LYS A 2 22.38 27.98 -41.72
N LYS A 3 21.49 26.97 -41.69
CA LYS A 3 20.29 26.95 -40.83
C LYS A 3 19.82 25.52 -40.49
N ILE A 4 20.69 24.62 -40.10
CA ILE A 4 20.30 23.26 -39.64
C ILE A 4 21.20 22.84 -38.46
N LEU A 5 21.29 23.65 -37.42
CA LEU A 5 22.05 23.21 -36.23
C LEU A 5 21.39 23.58 -34.88
N PHE A 6 20.08 23.81 -34.86
CA PHE A 6 19.41 24.23 -33.62
C PHE A 6 18.32 23.28 -33.11
N PHE A 7 18.17 22.10 -33.73
CA PHE A 7 17.11 21.14 -33.34
C PHE A 7 17.60 19.92 -32.55
N LEU A 8 18.90 19.77 -32.30
CA LEU A 8 19.45 18.58 -31.63
C LEU A 8 19.44 18.57 -30.09
N PRO A 9 19.43 19.72 -29.36
CA PRO A 9 19.42 19.66 -27.90
C PRO A 9 18.03 19.42 -27.26
N LEU A 10 16.93 19.52 -28.02
CA LEU A 10 15.58 19.36 -27.48
C LEU A 10 15.15 17.89 -27.32
N LEU A 11 15.86 16.96 -27.94
CA LEU A 11 15.58 15.50 -27.86
C LEU A 11 16.26 14.81 -26.66
N LEU A 12 17.18 15.47 -26.00
CA LEU A 12 17.90 14.92 -24.83
C LEU A 12 17.25 15.20 -23.48
N LEU A 13 16.19 16.00 -23.43
CA LEU A 13 15.43 16.29 -22.19
C LEU A 13 14.27 15.32 -21.94
N GLY A 14 14.05 14.34 -22.81
CA GLY A 14 12.90 13.41 -22.75
C GLY A 14 13.12 12.12 -21.95
N SER A 15 14.28 11.84 -21.42
CA SER A 15 14.50 10.69 -20.53
C SER A 15 14.31 11.09 -19.07
N MET A 16 13.17 11.72 -18.72
CA MET A 16 12.68 11.61 -17.37
C MET A 16 12.38 10.12 -17.17
N ILE A 17 13.26 9.44 -16.46
CA ILE A 17 13.06 8.10 -15.93
C ILE A 17 11.69 8.17 -15.25
N ALA A 18 10.67 7.58 -15.87
CA ALA A 18 9.40 7.34 -15.22
C ALA A 18 9.73 6.43 -14.04
N LYS A 19 10.01 7.02 -12.88
CA LYS A 19 10.02 6.28 -11.62
C LYS A 19 8.63 5.68 -11.56
N GLY A 20 8.56 4.36 -11.74
CA GLY A 20 7.29 3.65 -11.73
C GLY A 20 6.50 4.13 -10.52
N GLN A 21 5.27 4.54 -10.75
CA GLN A 21 4.43 5.17 -9.75
C GLN A 21 4.29 4.22 -8.53
N SER A 22 4.60 4.71 -7.34
CA SER A 22 4.33 4.00 -6.09
C SER A 22 2.83 3.71 -5.98
N ILE A 23 2.47 2.62 -5.31
CA ILE A 23 1.06 2.31 -5.07
C ILE A 23 0.42 3.43 -4.26
N LYS A 24 -0.83 3.76 -4.57
CA LYS A 24 -1.59 4.80 -3.87
C LYS A 24 -2.39 4.20 -2.72
N PHE A 25 -2.76 5.05 -1.78
CA PHE A 25 -3.63 4.69 -0.66
C PHE A 25 -4.96 4.10 -1.15
N ASP A 26 -5.59 4.73 -2.15
CA ASP A 26 -6.87 4.28 -2.71
C ASP A 26 -6.77 2.88 -3.35
N ASP A 27 -5.63 2.54 -3.95
CA ASP A 27 -5.39 1.21 -4.52
C ASP A 27 -5.33 0.15 -3.40
N LEU A 28 -4.70 0.48 -2.26
CA LEU A 28 -4.64 -0.41 -1.10
C LEU A 28 -6.03 -0.60 -0.48
N VAL A 29 -6.80 0.46 -0.30
CA VAL A 29 -8.18 0.40 0.22
C VAL A 29 -9.07 -0.42 -0.71
N TYR A 30 -8.91 -0.25 -2.03
CA TYR A 30 -9.65 -1.04 -3.03
C TYR A 30 -9.32 -2.54 -2.97
N MET A 31 -8.06 -2.89 -2.75
CA MET A 31 -7.61 -4.28 -2.65
C MET A 31 -7.89 -4.94 -1.30
N ALA A 32 -8.01 -4.16 -0.22
CA ALA A 32 -8.16 -4.70 1.14
C ALA A 32 -9.30 -5.74 1.32
N PRO A 33 -10.50 -5.60 0.67
CA PRO A 33 -11.56 -6.59 0.79
C PRO A 33 -11.39 -7.81 -0.13
N MET A 34 -10.39 -7.82 -1.01
CA MET A 34 -10.21 -8.88 -2.00
C MET A 34 -9.63 -10.17 -1.39
N SER A 35 -9.96 -11.30 -2.00
CA SER A 35 -9.23 -12.55 -1.77
C SER A 35 -7.80 -12.45 -2.32
N ASN A 36 -6.92 -13.39 -1.95
CA ASN A 36 -5.56 -13.46 -2.49
C ASN A 36 -5.54 -13.45 -4.02
N ASP A 37 -6.41 -14.24 -4.66
CA ASP A 37 -6.53 -14.27 -6.12
C ASP A 37 -6.94 -12.91 -6.69
N GLY A 38 -7.83 -12.19 -6.01
CA GLY A 38 -8.25 -10.84 -6.39
C GLY A 38 -7.12 -9.82 -6.30
N VAL A 39 -6.35 -9.84 -5.20
CA VAL A 39 -5.16 -9.01 -5.04
C VAL A 39 -4.12 -9.33 -6.11
N TYR A 40 -3.83 -10.63 -6.33
CA TYR A 40 -2.92 -11.08 -7.37
C TYR A 40 -3.33 -10.57 -8.77
N ALA A 41 -4.60 -10.75 -9.14
CA ALA A 41 -5.11 -10.32 -10.44
C ALA A 41 -4.99 -8.80 -10.63
N ASN A 42 -5.31 -8.01 -9.60
CA ASN A 42 -5.21 -6.56 -9.61
C ASN A 42 -3.76 -6.08 -9.79
N LEU A 43 -2.84 -6.60 -8.98
CA LEU A 43 -1.43 -6.24 -9.03
C LEU A 43 -0.76 -6.66 -10.34
N LYS A 44 -1.15 -7.82 -10.90
CA LYS A 44 -0.64 -8.29 -12.18
C LYS A 44 -1.08 -7.39 -13.34
N GLN A 45 -2.30 -6.89 -13.32
CA GLN A 45 -2.81 -5.98 -14.34
C GLN A 45 -2.04 -4.65 -14.35
N GLY A 46 -1.70 -4.12 -13.18
CA GLY A 46 -0.92 -2.88 -13.02
C GLY A 46 0.56 -3.02 -13.36
N SER A 47 1.10 -4.25 -13.46
CA SER A 47 2.51 -4.58 -13.77
C SER A 47 3.56 -3.96 -12.83
N ALA A 48 3.15 -3.23 -11.80
CA ALA A 48 4.06 -2.57 -10.85
C ALA A 48 4.60 -3.53 -9.79
N PHE A 49 3.81 -4.56 -9.45
CA PHE A 49 4.16 -5.59 -8.48
C PHE A 49 4.13 -6.97 -9.11
N LYS A 50 4.91 -7.88 -8.54
CA LYS A 50 4.89 -9.30 -8.89
C LYS A 50 4.85 -10.14 -7.61
N GLN A 51 4.25 -11.32 -7.69
CA GLN A 51 4.29 -12.27 -6.61
C GLN A 51 5.75 -12.66 -6.33
N ASP A 52 6.11 -12.67 -5.06
CA ASP A 52 7.43 -13.05 -4.58
C ASP A 52 7.41 -14.49 -4.09
N TYR A 53 6.61 -14.75 -3.07
CA TYR A 53 6.38 -16.10 -2.54
C TYR A 53 5.03 -16.15 -1.81
N SER A 54 4.63 -17.35 -1.40
CA SER A 54 3.52 -17.60 -0.50
C SER A 54 3.96 -18.52 0.62
N GLU A 55 3.35 -18.37 1.78
CA GLU A 55 3.61 -19.23 2.94
C GLU A 55 2.36 -19.44 3.80
N GLN A 56 2.38 -20.46 4.63
CA GLN A 56 1.35 -20.69 5.64
C GLN A 56 1.83 -20.13 6.98
N VAL A 57 1.09 -19.16 7.52
CA VAL A 57 1.37 -18.52 8.81
C VAL A 57 0.11 -18.62 9.67
N ASP A 58 0.18 -19.25 10.81
CA ASP A 58 -0.94 -19.40 11.76
C ASP A 58 -2.25 -19.90 11.12
N GLY A 59 -2.15 -20.77 10.10
CA GLY A 59 -3.29 -21.31 9.36
C GLY A 59 -3.79 -20.43 8.22
N TYR A 60 -3.18 -19.26 7.98
CA TYR A 60 -3.48 -18.38 6.85
C TYR A 60 -2.54 -18.66 5.69
N SER A 61 -3.08 -18.66 4.45
CA SER A 61 -2.26 -18.62 3.22
C SER A 61 -1.89 -17.17 2.93
N MET A 62 -0.68 -16.80 3.31
CA MET A 62 -0.16 -15.44 3.13
C MET A 62 0.54 -15.33 1.77
N GLU A 63 0.18 -14.29 1.01
CA GLU A 63 0.78 -13.97 -0.29
C GLU A 63 1.59 -12.69 -0.19
N TYR A 64 2.84 -12.79 -0.67
CA TYR A 64 3.80 -11.68 -0.64
C TYR A 64 4.06 -11.19 -2.06
N PHE A 65 3.87 -9.90 -2.27
CA PHE A 65 4.13 -9.23 -3.55
C PHE A 65 5.21 -8.18 -3.35
N LYS A 66 6.16 -8.13 -4.27
CA LYS A 66 7.21 -7.10 -4.30
C LYS A 66 7.13 -6.27 -5.55
N ARG A 67 7.65 -5.06 -5.49
CA ARG A 67 7.75 -4.20 -6.67
C ARG A 67 8.64 -4.83 -7.74
N ALA A 68 8.16 -4.86 -8.98
CA ALA A 68 8.79 -5.62 -10.07
C ALA A 68 10.21 -5.14 -10.42
N ASN A 69 10.44 -3.81 -10.41
CA ASN A 69 11.67 -3.18 -10.87
C ASN A 69 12.38 -2.36 -9.78
N ALA A 70 12.13 -2.68 -8.50
CA ALA A 70 12.75 -2.01 -7.36
C ALA A 70 13.88 -2.85 -6.75
N LYS A 71 14.66 -2.22 -5.88
CA LYS A 71 15.59 -2.95 -5.01
C LYS A 71 14.81 -3.97 -4.18
N PRO A 72 15.43 -5.10 -3.81
CA PRO A 72 14.82 -6.06 -2.90
C PRO A 72 14.28 -5.33 -1.66
N ASP A 73 13.07 -5.68 -1.24
CA ASP A 73 12.38 -5.16 -0.04
C ASP A 73 12.05 -3.66 -0.04
N GLN A 74 12.19 -2.95 -1.15
CA GLN A 74 11.85 -1.53 -1.21
C GLN A 74 10.35 -1.28 -1.00
N GLU A 75 9.50 -2.07 -1.62
CA GLU A 75 8.04 -2.04 -1.46
C GLU A 75 7.48 -3.45 -1.48
N ARG A 76 6.59 -3.75 -0.53
CA ARG A 76 5.94 -5.05 -0.42
C ARG A 76 4.48 -4.90 -0.04
N ILE A 77 3.63 -5.74 -0.63
CA ILE A 77 2.23 -5.93 -0.25
C ILE A 77 2.10 -7.34 0.29
N ILE A 78 1.33 -7.50 1.37
CA ILE A 78 1.06 -8.79 1.99
C ILE A 78 -0.46 -8.93 2.11
N SER A 79 -1.01 -10.02 1.60
CA SER A 79 -2.42 -10.37 1.71
C SER A 79 -2.59 -11.76 2.29
N GLY A 80 -3.81 -12.11 2.68
CA GLY A 80 -4.16 -13.45 3.16
C GLY A 80 -4.55 -13.51 4.62
N LYS A 81 -4.20 -12.52 5.45
CA LYS A 81 -4.69 -12.43 6.83
C LYS A 81 -6.17 -12.04 6.87
N TYR A 82 -6.95 -12.73 7.66
CA TYR A 82 -8.38 -12.43 7.84
C TYR A 82 -8.88 -12.84 9.21
N THR A 83 -10.03 -12.29 9.60
CA THR A 83 -10.82 -12.75 10.76
C THR A 83 -12.16 -13.24 10.24
N GLN A 84 -12.55 -14.46 10.61
CA GLN A 84 -13.88 -14.99 10.32
C GLN A 84 -14.79 -14.77 11.53
N LEU A 85 -15.91 -14.10 11.31
CA LEU A 85 -16.93 -13.86 12.33
C LEU A 85 -17.84 -15.07 12.49
N ALA A 86 -18.59 -15.12 13.60
CA ALA A 86 -19.50 -16.21 13.91
C ALA A 86 -20.63 -16.40 12.87
N ASN A 87 -20.99 -15.33 12.16
CA ASN A 87 -21.96 -15.35 11.06
C ASN A 87 -21.36 -15.79 9.71
N GLY A 88 -20.07 -16.18 9.68
CA GLY A 88 -19.37 -16.61 8.49
C GLY A 88 -18.74 -15.45 7.66
N THR A 89 -18.97 -14.20 8.04
CA THR A 89 -18.35 -13.05 7.36
C THR A 89 -16.84 -13.09 7.52
N VAL A 90 -16.12 -12.81 6.42
CA VAL A 90 -14.64 -12.76 6.40
C VAL A 90 -14.20 -11.30 6.32
N LEU A 91 -13.50 -10.83 7.36
CA LEU A 91 -12.89 -9.50 7.42
C LEU A 91 -11.40 -9.61 7.11
N ARG A 92 -10.97 -9.01 6.02
CA ARG A 92 -9.60 -9.14 5.52
C ARG A 92 -8.69 -8.02 5.99
N THR A 93 -7.39 -8.33 6.02
CA THR A 93 -6.32 -7.37 6.29
C THR A 93 -5.36 -7.35 5.11
N LEU A 94 -4.94 -6.16 4.71
CA LEU A 94 -3.91 -5.93 3.71
C LEU A 94 -2.81 -5.08 4.33
N ASP A 95 -1.56 -5.54 4.21
CA ASP A 95 -0.39 -4.82 4.69
C ASP A 95 0.43 -4.30 3.49
N TYR A 96 0.95 -3.09 3.62
CA TYR A 96 1.90 -2.50 2.69
C TYR A 96 3.09 -1.93 3.44
N THR A 97 4.29 -2.32 3.02
CA THR A 97 5.55 -1.81 3.58
C THR A 97 6.36 -1.06 2.53
N SER A 98 7.08 -0.03 2.96
CA SER A 98 8.01 0.70 2.10
C SER A 98 9.22 1.19 2.89
N THR A 99 10.41 1.11 2.25
CA THR A 99 11.62 1.78 2.73
C THR A 99 11.70 3.24 2.26
N GLU A 100 10.82 3.67 1.35
CA GLU A 100 10.63 5.07 1.01
C GLU A 100 9.58 5.69 1.93
N VAL A 101 10.04 6.24 3.05
CA VAL A 101 9.18 6.80 4.10
C VAL A 101 8.21 7.87 3.58
N GLN A 102 8.63 8.65 2.59
CA GLN A 102 7.76 9.67 2.00
C GLN A 102 6.48 9.06 1.38
N ASN A 103 6.56 7.84 0.83
CA ASN A 103 5.36 7.15 0.33
C ASN A 103 4.38 6.85 1.46
N ILE A 104 4.88 6.43 2.62
CA ILE A 104 4.05 6.16 3.81
C ILE A 104 3.45 7.45 4.37
N LEU A 105 4.23 8.55 4.45
CA LEU A 105 3.73 9.85 4.90
C LEU A 105 2.68 10.42 3.95
N ASN A 106 2.82 10.20 2.65
CA ASN A 106 1.79 10.57 1.67
C ASN A 106 0.48 9.81 1.92
N MET A 107 0.54 8.56 2.41
CA MET A 107 -0.66 7.78 2.76
C MET A 107 -1.37 8.30 4.01
N VAL A 108 -0.64 8.88 4.99
CA VAL A 108 -1.24 9.62 6.13
C VAL A 108 -2.10 10.78 5.60
N SER A 109 -1.54 11.56 4.67
CA SER A 109 -2.28 12.66 4.04
C SER A 109 -3.47 12.16 3.22
N ALA A 110 -3.29 11.07 2.44
CA ALA A 110 -4.34 10.49 1.62
C ALA A 110 -5.51 9.95 2.46
N ALA A 111 -5.24 9.31 3.61
CA ALA A 111 -6.28 8.85 4.52
C ALA A 111 -7.15 10.00 5.04
N LYS A 112 -6.52 11.15 5.39
CA LYS A 112 -7.24 12.38 5.77
C LYS A 112 -8.10 12.90 4.61
N TYR A 113 -7.56 12.96 3.40
CA TYR A 113 -8.30 13.41 2.21
C TYR A 113 -9.45 12.47 1.82
N ALA A 114 -9.31 11.17 2.09
CA ALA A 114 -10.38 10.19 1.89
C ALA A 114 -11.52 10.31 2.93
N GLY A 115 -11.45 11.29 3.84
CA GLY A 115 -12.48 11.55 4.85
C GLY A 115 -12.49 10.52 5.99
N MET A 116 -11.36 9.84 6.24
CA MET A 116 -11.24 8.97 7.41
C MET A 116 -10.98 9.79 8.66
N ASP A 117 -11.66 9.44 9.75
CA ASP A 117 -11.44 10.05 11.07
C ASP A 117 -10.09 9.59 11.63
N MET A 118 -9.21 10.54 11.97
CA MET A 118 -7.99 10.22 12.72
C MET A 118 -8.37 10.01 14.18
N ILE A 119 -8.29 8.77 14.66
CA ILE A 119 -8.67 8.39 16.03
C ILE A 119 -7.47 8.38 17.00
N PHE A 120 -6.24 8.35 16.48
CA PHE A 120 -5.04 8.42 17.28
C PHE A 120 -3.85 8.95 16.46
N GLU A 121 -3.05 9.80 17.07
CA GLU A 121 -1.73 10.21 16.59
C GLU A 121 -0.77 10.21 17.79
N GLY A 122 0.31 9.48 17.70
CA GLY A 122 1.28 9.32 18.80
C GLY A 122 2.51 8.55 18.38
N ALA A 123 3.22 8.00 19.36
CA ALA A 123 4.44 7.23 19.10
C ALA A 123 4.61 6.12 20.15
N ASP A 124 5.31 5.05 19.76
CA ASP A 124 5.91 4.07 20.64
C ASP A 124 7.46 4.23 20.62
N ASP A 125 8.18 3.27 21.18
CA ASP A 125 9.66 3.31 21.23
C ASP A 125 10.33 3.24 19.85
N VAL A 126 9.60 2.84 18.81
CA VAL A 126 10.14 2.53 17.48
C VAL A 126 9.50 3.38 16.39
N ASN A 127 8.21 3.69 16.50
CA ASN A 127 7.42 4.26 15.44
C ASN A 127 6.62 5.48 15.87
N ASN A 128 6.43 6.42 14.94
CA ASN A 128 5.27 7.32 14.95
C ASN A 128 4.06 6.53 14.43
N ILE A 129 2.90 6.69 15.08
CA ILE A 129 1.70 5.89 14.85
C ILE A 129 0.54 6.81 14.52
N TYR A 130 -0.15 6.51 13.41
CA TYR A 130 -1.36 7.19 12.97
C TYR A 130 -2.47 6.16 12.78
N LEU A 131 -3.56 6.28 13.53
CA LEU A 131 -4.72 5.41 13.40
C LEU A 131 -5.90 6.18 12.82
N PHE A 132 -6.47 5.61 11.78
CA PHE A 132 -7.65 6.14 11.11
C PHE A 132 -8.80 5.15 11.16
N SER A 133 -10.02 5.66 11.13
CA SER A 133 -11.23 4.85 11.09
C SER A 133 -12.22 5.44 10.09
N SER A 134 -12.92 4.57 9.38
CA SER A 134 -14.13 4.87 8.61
C SER A 134 -15.21 3.85 8.97
N ASN A 135 -16.36 3.91 8.32
CA ASN A 135 -17.41 2.91 8.52
C ASN A 135 -16.98 1.50 8.07
N LEU A 136 -16.08 1.40 7.08
CA LEU A 136 -15.70 0.13 6.44
C LEU A 136 -14.33 -0.38 6.88
N TYR A 137 -13.42 0.52 7.27
CA TYR A 137 -12.01 0.19 7.50
C TYR A 137 -11.46 0.84 8.76
N GLN A 138 -10.49 0.14 9.35
CA GLN A 138 -9.51 0.69 10.26
C GLN A 138 -8.15 0.67 9.55
N VAL A 139 -7.44 1.80 9.60
CA VAL A 139 -6.11 1.93 8.99
C VAL A 139 -5.11 2.30 10.07
N SER A 140 -4.03 1.53 10.15
CA SER A 140 -2.90 1.79 11.04
C SER A 140 -1.68 2.10 10.19
N ILE A 141 -1.06 3.26 10.40
CA ILE A 141 0.16 3.67 9.70
C ILE A 141 1.27 3.85 10.72
N TYR A 142 2.38 3.14 10.50
CA TYR A 142 3.56 3.16 11.34
C TYR A 142 4.73 3.70 10.53
N VAL A 143 5.42 4.70 11.08
CA VAL A 143 6.63 5.30 10.48
C VAL A 143 7.76 5.18 11.48
N ARG A 144 8.80 4.42 11.15
CA ARG A 144 9.95 4.28 12.05
C ARG A 144 10.60 5.63 12.36
N HIS A 145 11.05 5.82 13.62
CA HIS A 145 11.73 7.04 14.05
C HIS A 145 13.02 7.31 13.26
N ASP A 146 13.74 6.25 12.87
CA ASP A 146 14.95 6.34 12.06
C ASP A 146 14.69 6.64 10.58
N GLN A 147 13.41 6.80 10.19
CA GLN A 147 12.94 7.06 8.83
C GLN A 147 13.48 6.08 7.78
N THR A 148 13.73 4.83 8.16
CA THR A 148 14.23 3.80 7.24
C THR A 148 13.10 3.02 6.57
N SER A 149 11.89 3.01 7.16
CA SER A 149 10.74 2.28 6.60
C SER A 149 9.44 2.70 7.28
N GLY A 150 8.32 2.23 6.73
CA GLY A 150 7.01 2.32 7.34
C GLY A 150 6.10 1.18 6.88
N LEU A 151 4.98 1.05 7.58
CA LEU A 151 3.94 0.04 7.36
C LEU A 151 2.58 0.74 7.32
N VAL A 152 1.74 0.33 6.39
CA VAL A 152 0.31 0.63 6.36
C VAL A 152 -0.45 -0.69 6.48
N GLU A 153 -1.26 -0.83 7.49
CA GLU A 153 -2.17 -1.95 7.71
C GLU A 153 -3.61 -1.48 7.50
N ILE A 154 -4.35 -2.12 6.61
CA ILE A 154 -5.77 -1.83 6.33
C ILE A 154 -6.59 -3.04 6.72
N LYS A 155 -7.46 -2.88 7.71
CA LYS A 155 -8.39 -3.91 8.20
C LYS A 155 -9.82 -3.57 7.84
N GLN A 156 -10.56 -4.53 7.31
CA GLN A 156 -12.01 -4.42 7.20
C GLN A 156 -12.66 -4.40 8.57
N LYS A 157 -13.72 -3.60 8.70
CA LYS A 157 -14.60 -3.59 9.87
C LYS A 157 -15.89 -4.35 9.56
N GLU A 158 -16.46 -4.93 10.59
CA GLU A 158 -17.83 -5.43 10.51
C GLU A 158 -18.81 -4.26 10.34
N ILE A 159 -19.68 -4.37 9.34
CA ILE A 159 -20.76 -3.41 9.15
C ILE A 159 -21.90 -3.85 10.06
N LEU A 160 -22.07 -3.15 11.17
CA LEU A 160 -23.24 -3.32 12.04
C LEU A 160 -24.43 -2.64 11.35
N ASN A 161 -25.32 -3.43 10.77
CA ASN A 161 -26.63 -2.92 10.39
C ASN A 161 -27.38 -2.62 11.69
N ILE A 162 -27.46 -1.37 12.06
CA ILE A 162 -28.35 -0.90 13.16
C ILE A 162 -29.72 -0.79 12.52
N ASP A 163 -30.54 -1.83 12.72
CA ASP A 163 -31.97 -1.83 12.38
C ASP A 163 -32.72 -0.87 13.33
#